data_257dc9790e65052e4856224c9a6f29e8
#
_entry.id   257dc9790e65052e4856224c9a6f29e8
#
_cell.length_a   1.000
_cell.length_b   1.000
_cell.length_c   1.000
_cell.angle_alpha   90.00
_cell.angle_beta   90.00
_cell.angle_gamma   90.00
#
_symmetry.space_group_name_H-M   'P 1'
#
loop_
_entity.id
_entity.type
_entity.pdbx_description
1 polymer ?
#
loop_
_entity_poly.entity_id
_entity_poly.type
_entity_poly.pdbx_seq_one_letter_code
_entity_poly.pdbx_strand_id
1 'polypeptide(L)'
;MSMSFVLAAGGTGGHVFPAEALAVELVGRGSRVHLLTDRRVDAFAGPVPGIEVHRVLAGRFGSGPRQAVKSLAELVLGIMQARQLLRRLAPTRVIGFGGYPSVPTMLAAVSLGLPTIVHEQNAVLGRANRLLAPRVQLIAMGFPATAGLRPTDRARAVHTGNPVRPAILAAGAACYRAPEPGRPIELLILGGSQGARVLSEVVPPALAGLPTPLRELLRISQQVRPEDLATVASAYRGNGITADLSTFFDDVPARLARAHLAICRAGASTVAELAAIGRPALLIPYPHATDDHQTANARAFATAGGGWVMPQSSVTPDTLAFRLDRLLADKGALSTAAQRASSFGPPDSAQRLALVALDLEPPAGGRAELPGCAA
;
A
#
# COMPACT_ATOMS: atom_id res chain seq x y z
N MET A 1 -23.35 -18.36 -15.38
CA MET A 1 -22.07 -18.26 -16.11
C MET A 1 -21.03 -17.68 -15.16
N SER A 2 -19.82 -18.23 -15.11
CA SER A 2 -18.72 -17.68 -14.31
C SER A 2 -18.32 -16.31 -14.83
N MET A 3 -18.29 -15.28 -13.99
CA MET A 3 -17.82 -13.94 -14.36
C MET A 3 -16.33 -13.95 -14.69
N SER A 4 -15.91 -13.08 -15.61
CA SER A 4 -14.51 -12.92 -16.00
C SER A 4 -14.05 -11.48 -15.74
N PHE A 5 -12.93 -11.31 -15.03
CA PHE A 5 -12.37 -10.01 -14.66
C PHE A 5 -11.00 -9.83 -15.26
N VAL A 6 -10.71 -8.62 -15.69
CA VAL A 6 -9.37 -8.18 -16.05
C VAL A 6 -8.91 -7.15 -15.02
N LEU A 7 -7.79 -7.43 -14.37
CA LEU A 7 -7.11 -6.51 -13.44
C LEU A 7 -5.92 -5.90 -14.15
N ALA A 8 -5.82 -4.57 -14.16
CA ALA A 8 -4.71 -3.85 -14.76
C ALA A 8 -3.86 -3.20 -13.67
N ALA A 9 -2.68 -3.75 -13.42
CA ALA A 9 -1.76 -3.28 -12.39
C ALA A 9 -0.30 -3.43 -12.84
N GLY A 10 0.59 -2.64 -12.26
CA GLY A 10 2.03 -2.79 -12.54
C GLY A 10 2.87 -1.67 -11.93
N GLY A 11 4.17 -1.76 -12.15
CA GLY A 11 5.16 -0.77 -11.73
C GLY A 11 5.72 -1.00 -10.34
N THR A 12 4.91 -1.02 -9.28
CA THR A 12 5.38 -1.19 -7.89
C THR A 12 4.42 -2.07 -7.09
N GLY A 13 4.90 -2.62 -5.97
CA GLY A 13 4.08 -3.39 -5.04
C GLY A 13 2.84 -2.65 -4.55
N GLY A 14 2.88 -1.31 -4.48
CA GLY A 14 1.74 -0.49 -4.07
C GLY A 14 0.50 -0.63 -4.97
N HIS A 15 0.67 -0.99 -6.24
CA HIS A 15 -0.44 -1.25 -7.17
C HIS A 15 -0.72 -2.76 -7.35
N VAL A 16 0.33 -3.57 -7.24
CA VAL A 16 0.28 -5.01 -7.50
C VAL A 16 -0.37 -5.77 -6.34
N PHE A 17 0.02 -5.48 -5.09
CA PHE A 17 -0.53 -6.20 -3.93
C PHE A 17 -2.04 -6.02 -3.74
N PRO A 18 -2.64 -4.81 -3.90
CA PRO A 18 -4.08 -4.68 -3.88
C PRO A 18 -4.79 -5.43 -5.02
N ALA A 19 -4.17 -5.48 -6.21
CA ALA A 19 -4.70 -6.25 -7.34
C ALA A 19 -4.66 -7.76 -7.07
N GLU A 20 -3.56 -8.25 -6.48
CA GLU A 20 -3.42 -9.64 -6.06
C GLU A 20 -4.45 -10.02 -5.00
N ALA A 21 -4.63 -9.18 -3.97
CA ALA A 21 -5.62 -9.44 -2.92
C ALA A 21 -7.05 -9.51 -3.47
N LEU A 22 -7.40 -8.61 -4.40
CA LEU A 22 -8.69 -8.69 -5.09
C LEU A 22 -8.79 -9.94 -5.98
N ALA A 23 -7.72 -10.31 -6.67
CA ALA A 23 -7.70 -11.47 -7.55
C ALA A 23 -7.98 -12.77 -6.77
N VAL A 24 -7.32 -12.96 -5.62
CA VAL A 24 -7.55 -14.09 -4.71
C VAL A 24 -9.01 -14.15 -4.28
N GLU A 25 -9.59 -13.01 -3.89
CA GLU A 25 -10.99 -12.94 -3.46
C GLU A 25 -11.97 -13.29 -4.60
N LEU A 26 -11.73 -12.77 -5.82
CA LEU A 26 -12.58 -13.07 -6.98
C LEU A 26 -12.48 -14.53 -7.42
N VAL A 27 -11.27 -15.11 -7.41
CA VAL A 27 -11.06 -16.54 -7.69
C VAL A 27 -11.76 -17.40 -6.64
N GLY A 28 -11.63 -17.05 -5.36
CA GLY A 28 -12.35 -17.73 -4.27
C GLY A 28 -13.87 -17.73 -4.42
N ARG A 29 -14.42 -16.74 -5.14
CA ARG A 29 -15.85 -16.63 -5.49
C ARG A 29 -16.20 -17.31 -6.82
N GLY A 30 -15.30 -18.08 -7.41
CA GLY A 30 -15.54 -18.83 -8.65
C GLY A 30 -15.46 -18.02 -9.93
N SER A 31 -14.87 -16.81 -9.88
CA SER A 31 -14.64 -15.97 -11.05
C SER A 31 -13.34 -16.30 -11.76
N ARG A 32 -13.26 -16.10 -13.07
CA ARG A 32 -11.99 -16.12 -13.82
C ARG A 32 -11.32 -14.77 -13.74
N VAL A 33 -10.02 -14.77 -13.49
CA VAL A 33 -9.24 -13.53 -13.32
C VAL A 33 -8.03 -13.53 -14.24
N HIS A 34 -7.86 -12.45 -14.99
CA HIS A 34 -6.72 -12.17 -15.84
C HIS A 34 -6.02 -10.92 -15.33
N LEU A 35 -4.71 -10.99 -15.11
CA LEU A 35 -3.90 -9.83 -14.76
C LEU A 35 -3.17 -9.31 -15.99
N LEU A 36 -3.40 -8.05 -16.34
CA LEU A 36 -2.66 -7.35 -17.38
C LEU A 36 -1.64 -6.41 -16.75
N THR A 37 -0.36 -6.65 -17.07
CA THR A 37 0.76 -5.92 -16.46
C THR A 37 1.87 -5.63 -17.46
N ASP A 38 2.88 -4.85 -17.06
CA ASP A 38 4.09 -4.62 -17.85
C ASP A 38 5.19 -5.65 -17.53
N ARG A 39 6.30 -5.60 -18.28
CA ARG A 39 7.42 -6.54 -18.14
C ARG A 39 8.20 -6.42 -16.81
N ARG A 40 7.88 -5.44 -15.96
CA ARG A 40 8.61 -5.16 -14.70
C ARG A 40 8.05 -5.90 -13.51
N VAL A 41 6.92 -6.53 -13.64
CA VAL A 41 6.27 -7.26 -12.55
C VAL A 41 6.68 -8.74 -12.63
N ASP A 42 7.92 -9.02 -12.29
CA ASP A 42 8.37 -10.38 -11.98
C ASP A 42 8.10 -10.75 -10.50
N ALA A 43 7.45 -9.85 -9.76
CA ALA A 43 7.34 -9.89 -8.30
C ALA A 43 5.95 -10.25 -7.79
N PHE A 44 5.19 -11.08 -8.49
CA PHE A 44 4.19 -11.87 -7.78
C PHE A 44 4.95 -12.93 -6.99
N ALA A 45 4.68 -13.04 -5.71
CA ALA A 45 5.20 -14.11 -4.85
C ALA A 45 4.61 -15.46 -5.31
N GLY A 46 5.07 -15.93 -6.47
CA GLY A 46 4.62 -17.17 -7.09
C GLY A 46 3.31 -17.05 -7.90
N PRO A 47 3.01 -18.06 -8.73
CA PRO A 47 1.76 -18.11 -9.48
C PRO A 47 0.59 -18.26 -8.49
N VAL A 48 -0.31 -17.27 -8.45
CA VAL A 48 -1.57 -17.43 -7.74
C VAL A 48 -2.45 -18.38 -8.56
N PRO A 49 -2.82 -19.56 -8.03
CA PRO A 49 -3.66 -20.50 -8.77
C PRO A 49 -4.95 -19.84 -9.26
N GLY A 50 -5.29 -20.05 -10.55
CA GLY A 50 -6.49 -19.49 -11.16
C GLY A 50 -6.35 -18.06 -11.72
N ILE A 51 -5.15 -17.47 -11.70
CA ILE A 51 -4.88 -16.17 -12.31
C ILE A 51 -3.98 -16.33 -13.54
N GLU A 52 -4.46 -15.86 -14.70
CA GLU A 52 -3.67 -15.79 -15.92
C GLU A 52 -3.01 -14.42 -16.06
N VAL A 53 -1.69 -14.39 -16.24
CA VAL A 53 -0.92 -13.15 -16.38
C VAL A 53 -0.61 -12.86 -17.84
N HIS A 54 -0.97 -11.67 -18.32
CA HIS A 54 -0.71 -11.19 -19.65
C HIS A 54 0.17 -9.94 -19.63
N ARG A 55 1.09 -9.82 -20.58
CA ARG A 55 2.00 -8.68 -20.67
C ARG A 55 1.55 -7.74 -21.79
N VAL A 56 1.39 -6.45 -21.45
CA VAL A 56 1.01 -5.38 -22.36
C VAL A 56 2.09 -4.29 -22.34
N LEU A 57 2.36 -3.71 -23.51
CA LEU A 57 3.30 -2.57 -23.58
C LEU A 57 2.72 -1.37 -22.83
N ALA A 58 3.54 -0.76 -21.99
CA ALA A 58 3.21 0.46 -21.28
C ALA A 58 4.37 1.46 -21.42
N GLY A 59 4.15 2.52 -22.16
CA GLY A 59 5.13 3.56 -22.37
C GLY A 59 5.48 4.27 -21.07
N ARG A 60 6.75 4.63 -20.89
CA ARG A 60 7.24 5.42 -19.77
C ARG A 60 7.44 6.85 -20.25
N PHE A 61 6.72 7.81 -19.71
CA PHE A 61 7.00 9.21 -19.99
C PHE A 61 8.37 9.60 -19.38
N GLY A 62 9.36 9.77 -20.25
CA GLY A 62 10.68 10.26 -19.90
C GLY A 62 10.86 11.72 -20.33
N SER A 63 11.95 12.34 -19.93
CA SER A 63 12.32 13.71 -20.33
C SER A 63 12.92 13.73 -21.74
N GLY A 64 12.45 14.66 -22.59
CA GLY A 64 12.96 14.94 -23.92
C GLY A 64 12.01 14.51 -25.06
N PRO A 65 12.06 15.23 -26.23
CA PRO A 65 11.09 15.05 -27.31
C PRO A 65 11.14 13.66 -27.95
N ARG A 66 12.31 13.08 -28.14
CA ARG A 66 12.46 11.72 -28.69
C ARG A 66 11.86 10.66 -27.77
N GLN A 67 12.05 10.81 -26.45
CA GLN A 67 11.49 9.89 -25.48
C GLN A 67 9.95 10.05 -25.39
N ALA A 68 9.44 11.26 -25.52
CA ALA A 68 7.99 11.52 -25.55
C ALA A 68 7.33 10.84 -26.76
N VAL A 69 7.91 10.94 -27.95
CA VAL A 69 7.42 10.26 -29.17
C VAL A 69 7.43 8.74 -29.01
N LYS A 70 8.55 8.19 -28.50
CA LYS A 70 8.65 6.75 -28.22
C LYS A 70 7.60 6.30 -27.22
N SER A 71 7.42 7.02 -26.12
CA SER A 71 6.43 6.70 -25.08
C SER A 71 4.99 6.77 -25.61
N LEU A 72 4.70 7.74 -26.51
CA LEU A 72 3.39 7.82 -27.15
C LEU A 72 3.15 6.64 -28.11
N ALA A 73 4.14 6.26 -28.90
CA ALA A 73 4.05 5.08 -29.77
C ALA A 73 3.85 3.80 -28.95
N GLU A 74 4.60 3.60 -27.88
CA GLU A 74 4.44 2.47 -26.95
C GLU A 74 3.05 2.46 -26.29
N LEU A 75 2.51 3.62 -25.92
CA LEU A 75 1.16 3.74 -25.39
C LEU A 75 0.11 3.31 -26.41
N VAL A 76 0.21 3.80 -27.65
CA VAL A 76 -0.74 3.45 -28.74
C VAL A 76 -0.68 1.95 -29.02
N LEU A 77 0.53 1.39 -29.17
CA LEU A 77 0.70 -0.05 -29.38
C LEU A 77 0.15 -0.86 -28.20
N GLY A 78 0.39 -0.41 -26.97
CA GLY A 78 -0.15 -1.03 -25.76
C GLY A 78 -1.68 -1.01 -25.73
N ILE A 79 -2.31 0.09 -26.14
CA ILE A 79 -3.77 0.17 -26.26
C ILE A 79 -4.28 -0.82 -27.32
N MET A 80 -3.63 -0.93 -28.47
CA MET A 80 -4.01 -1.89 -29.51
C MET A 80 -3.90 -3.33 -29.04
N GLN A 81 -2.78 -3.69 -28.39
CA GLN A 81 -2.57 -5.02 -27.78
C GLN A 81 -3.64 -5.33 -26.72
N ALA A 82 -3.85 -4.40 -25.78
CA ALA A 82 -4.88 -4.55 -24.74
C ALA A 82 -6.27 -4.70 -25.37
N ARG A 83 -6.61 -3.90 -26.39
CA ARG A 83 -7.90 -3.97 -27.09
C ARG A 83 -8.13 -5.33 -27.75
N GLN A 84 -7.10 -5.89 -28.41
CA GLN A 84 -7.19 -7.21 -29.01
C GLN A 84 -7.37 -8.31 -27.95
N LEU A 85 -6.62 -8.20 -26.84
CA LEU A 85 -6.70 -9.15 -25.75
C LEU A 85 -8.07 -9.09 -25.05
N LEU A 86 -8.57 -7.90 -24.73
CA LEU A 86 -9.88 -7.70 -24.11
C LEU A 86 -11.03 -8.25 -24.99
N ARG A 87 -10.93 -8.12 -26.32
CA ARG A 87 -11.91 -8.74 -27.23
C ARG A 87 -11.90 -10.27 -27.18
N ARG A 88 -10.72 -10.88 -27.01
CA ARG A 88 -10.57 -12.35 -26.88
C ARG A 88 -11.06 -12.86 -25.53
N LEU A 89 -10.70 -12.16 -24.44
CA LEU A 89 -11.06 -12.53 -23.08
C LEU A 89 -12.53 -12.27 -22.77
N ALA A 90 -13.15 -11.32 -23.47
CA ALA A 90 -14.53 -10.86 -23.26
C ALA A 90 -14.88 -10.69 -21.76
N PRO A 91 -14.09 -9.89 -20.99
CA PRO A 91 -14.28 -9.80 -19.55
C PRO A 91 -15.61 -9.10 -19.23
N THR A 92 -16.22 -9.52 -18.13
CA THR A 92 -17.38 -8.85 -17.56
C THR A 92 -17.03 -7.45 -17.08
N ARG A 93 -15.80 -7.26 -16.54
CA ARG A 93 -15.31 -5.98 -16.07
C ARG A 93 -13.80 -5.85 -16.14
N VAL A 94 -13.35 -4.60 -16.18
CA VAL A 94 -11.93 -4.24 -16.13
C VAL A 94 -11.67 -3.30 -14.96
N ILE A 95 -10.71 -3.65 -14.10
CA ILE A 95 -10.37 -2.91 -12.89
C ILE A 95 -8.91 -2.46 -12.98
N GLY A 96 -8.68 -1.14 -12.95
CA GLY A 96 -7.36 -0.53 -12.98
C GLY A 96 -6.90 -0.12 -11.59
N PHE A 97 -5.70 -0.55 -11.21
CA PHE A 97 -5.09 -0.22 -9.90
C PHE A 97 -4.12 0.98 -9.99
N GLY A 98 -4.18 1.75 -11.08
CA GLY A 98 -3.29 2.88 -11.26
C GLY A 98 -1.89 2.49 -11.74
N GLY A 99 -0.99 3.48 -11.68
CA GLY A 99 0.31 3.38 -12.34
C GLY A 99 0.20 3.44 -13.87
N TYR A 100 1.31 3.82 -14.53
CA TYR A 100 1.34 3.89 -16.00
C TYR A 100 0.99 2.57 -16.71
N PRO A 101 1.34 1.38 -16.17
CA PRO A 101 1.00 0.11 -16.81
C PRO A 101 -0.49 -0.17 -16.94
N SER A 102 -1.33 0.40 -16.08
CA SER A 102 -2.79 0.22 -16.16
C SER A 102 -3.44 1.05 -17.27
N VAL A 103 -2.81 2.16 -17.67
CA VAL A 103 -3.42 3.15 -18.58
C VAL A 103 -3.79 2.56 -19.94
N PRO A 104 -2.92 1.82 -20.68
CA PRO A 104 -3.28 1.23 -21.97
C PRO A 104 -4.49 0.31 -21.87
N THR A 105 -4.51 -0.57 -20.86
CA THR A 105 -5.61 -1.53 -20.65
C THR A 105 -6.91 -0.82 -20.33
N MET A 106 -6.88 0.18 -19.45
CA MET A 106 -8.08 0.93 -19.06
C MET A 106 -8.64 1.77 -20.21
N LEU A 107 -7.78 2.43 -21.00
CA LEU A 107 -8.22 3.18 -22.19
C LEU A 107 -8.80 2.24 -23.26
N ALA A 108 -8.20 1.06 -23.45
CA ALA A 108 -8.75 0.05 -24.35
C ALA A 108 -10.13 -0.44 -23.88
N ALA A 109 -10.30 -0.71 -22.58
CA ALA A 109 -11.58 -1.12 -21.99
C ALA A 109 -12.66 -0.05 -22.19
N VAL A 110 -12.35 1.21 -21.87
CA VAL A 110 -13.27 2.35 -22.11
C VAL A 110 -13.65 2.45 -23.59
N SER A 111 -12.68 2.31 -24.51
CA SER A 111 -12.95 2.38 -25.96
C SER A 111 -13.80 1.22 -26.51
N LEU A 112 -13.89 0.13 -25.76
CA LEU A 112 -14.73 -1.04 -26.05
C LEU A 112 -16.09 -0.98 -25.36
N GLY A 113 -16.38 0.06 -24.57
CA GLY A 113 -17.60 0.17 -23.79
C GLY A 113 -17.71 -0.86 -22.65
N LEU A 114 -16.59 -1.46 -22.24
CA LEU A 114 -16.58 -2.41 -21.15
C LEU A 114 -16.80 -1.70 -19.80
N PRO A 115 -17.51 -2.30 -18.84
CA PRO A 115 -17.61 -1.78 -17.48
C PRO A 115 -16.24 -1.65 -16.82
N THR A 116 -15.93 -0.46 -16.31
CA THR A 116 -14.60 -0.12 -15.80
C THR A 116 -14.65 0.47 -14.40
N ILE A 117 -13.70 0.04 -13.57
CA ILE A 117 -13.46 0.55 -12.22
C ILE A 117 -11.98 0.99 -12.13
N VAL A 118 -11.69 2.11 -11.50
CA VAL A 118 -10.33 2.41 -11.03
C VAL A 118 -10.29 2.32 -9.53
N HIS A 119 -9.23 1.72 -8.98
CA HIS A 119 -8.95 1.72 -7.57
C HIS A 119 -7.80 2.69 -7.28
N GLU A 120 -8.03 3.67 -6.41
CA GLU A 120 -6.99 4.58 -5.91
C GLU A 120 -6.55 4.16 -4.51
N GLN A 121 -5.28 3.82 -4.37
CA GLN A 121 -4.72 3.34 -3.12
C GLN A 121 -4.35 4.47 -2.17
N ASN A 122 -4.06 5.67 -2.68
CA ASN A 122 -3.54 6.79 -1.90
C ASN A 122 -4.63 7.78 -1.50
N ALA A 123 -4.34 8.59 -0.49
CA ALA A 123 -5.17 9.73 -0.08
C ALA A 123 -5.15 10.89 -1.10
N VAL A 124 -4.38 10.78 -2.19
CA VAL A 124 -4.34 11.74 -3.32
C VAL A 124 -4.51 10.95 -4.62
N LEU A 125 -5.41 11.39 -5.46
CA LEU A 125 -5.66 10.75 -6.76
C LEU A 125 -4.42 10.81 -7.65
N GLY A 126 -3.85 9.63 -7.95
CA GLY A 126 -2.64 9.51 -8.76
C GLY A 126 -2.86 9.94 -10.22
N ARG A 127 -1.77 10.31 -10.90
CA ARG A 127 -1.83 10.88 -12.28
C ARG A 127 -2.54 9.97 -13.28
N ALA A 128 -2.29 8.66 -13.23
CA ALA A 128 -2.97 7.70 -14.09
C ALA A 128 -4.47 7.66 -13.81
N ASN A 129 -4.85 7.55 -12.54
CA ASN A 129 -6.25 7.53 -12.13
C ASN A 129 -6.94 8.89 -12.38
N ARG A 130 -6.24 10.01 -12.26
CA ARG A 130 -6.76 11.34 -12.63
C ARG A 130 -7.12 11.45 -14.12
N LEU A 131 -6.33 10.80 -15.00
CA LEU A 131 -6.64 10.69 -16.42
C LEU A 131 -7.85 9.79 -16.68
N LEU A 132 -7.98 8.70 -15.94
CA LEU A 132 -9.01 7.67 -16.15
C LEU A 132 -10.33 7.98 -15.46
N ALA A 133 -10.32 8.65 -14.29
CA ALA A 133 -11.49 8.93 -13.48
C ALA A 133 -12.69 9.52 -14.28
N PRO A 134 -12.49 10.47 -15.21
CA PRO A 134 -13.61 11.00 -16.02
C PRO A 134 -14.32 9.98 -16.91
N ARG A 135 -13.67 8.85 -17.19
CA ARG A 135 -14.05 7.91 -18.25
C ARG A 135 -14.55 6.56 -17.72
N VAL A 136 -14.28 6.28 -16.46
CA VAL A 136 -14.68 5.01 -15.82
C VAL A 136 -16.04 5.13 -15.17
N GLN A 137 -16.71 4.01 -14.95
CA GLN A 137 -18.02 3.98 -14.31
C GLN A 137 -17.92 4.19 -12.79
N LEU A 138 -16.86 3.70 -12.15
CA LEU A 138 -16.72 3.75 -10.71
C LEU A 138 -15.28 3.99 -10.28
N ILE A 139 -15.10 4.70 -9.17
CA ILE A 139 -13.82 4.99 -8.54
C ILE A 139 -13.86 4.40 -7.14
N ALA A 140 -13.14 3.30 -6.92
CA ALA A 140 -12.96 2.71 -5.60
C ALA A 140 -11.77 3.40 -4.89
N MET A 141 -11.97 3.80 -3.65
CA MET A 141 -10.98 4.56 -2.87
C MET A 141 -10.46 3.74 -1.71
N GLY A 142 -9.13 3.72 -1.54
CA GLY A 142 -8.45 3.10 -0.41
C GLY A 142 -8.53 3.92 0.88
N PHE A 143 -8.74 5.23 0.78
CA PHE A 143 -8.86 6.15 1.91
C PHE A 143 -10.26 6.75 1.97
N PRO A 144 -10.77 7.06 3.18
CA PRO A 144 -12.11 7.67 3.36
C PRO A 144 -12.27 9.00 2.61
N ALA A 145 -11.16 9.75 2.47
CA ALA A 145 -11.09 10.97 1.69
C ALA A 145 -9.87 10.90 0.77
N THR A 146 -10.11 11.12 -0.53
CA THR A 146 -9.06 11.17 -1.56
C THR A 146 -9.07 12.55 -2.21
N ALA A 147 -7.96 13.27 -2.05
CA ALA A 147 -7.79 14.57 -2.67
C ALA A 147 -7.63 14.46 -4.20
N GLY A 148 -8.01 15.50 -4.93
CA GLY A 148 -7.86 15.56 -6.40
C GLY A 148 -9.02 14.96 -7.19
N LEU A 149 -10.07 14.44 -6.56
CA LEU A 149 -11.32 14.09 -7.20
C LEU A 149 -12.09 15.35 -7.61
N ARG A 150 -12.54 15.41 -8.85
CA ARG A 150 -13.41 16.48 -9.33
C ARG A 150 -14.80 16.34 -8.69
N PRO A 151 -15.55 17.43 -8.51
CA PRO A 151 -16.91 17.36 -7.98
C PRO A 151 -17.81 16.35 -8.73
N THR A 152 -17.71 16.32 -10.07
CA THR A 152 -18.45 15.40 -10.94
C THR A 152 -18.06 13.91 -10.76
N ASP A 153 -16.87 13.61 -10.25
CA ASP A 153 -16.41 12.23 -10.05
C ASP A 153 -16.82 11.68 -8.68
N ARG A 154 -17.17 12.57 -7.72
CA ARG A 154 -17.53 12.16 -6.35
C ARG A 154 -18.77 11.27 -6.27
N ALA A 155 -19.75 11.50 -7.15
CA ALA A 155 -20.97 10.67 -7.21
C ALA A 155 -20.68 9.20 -7.61
N ARG A 156 -19.51 8.95 -8.21
CA ARG A 156 -19.06 7.63 -8.66
C ARG A 156 -17.92 7.10 -7.80
N ALA A 157 -17.62 7.74 -6.68
CA ALA A 157 -16.53 7.37 -5.78
C ALA A 157 -17.09 6.62 -4.57
N VAL A 158 -16.51 5.44 -4.28
CA VAL A 158 -16.91 4.56 -3.18
C VAL A 158 -15.68 4.21 -2.36
N HIS A 159 -15.77 4.34 -1.04
CA HIS A 159 -14.71 3.91 -0.14
C HIS A 159 -14.79 2.40 0.11
N THR A 160 -13.87 1.65 -0.48
CA THR A 160 -13.72 0.19 -0.29
C THR A 160 -12.62 -0.17 0.70
N GLY A 161 -11.76 0.77 1.03
CA GLY A 161 -10.49 0.50 1.67
C GLY A 161 -9.44 0.00 0.66
N ASN A 162 -8.22 -0.20 1.14
CA ASN A 162 -7.13 -0.70 0.31
C ASN A 162 -6.92 -2.20 0.58
N PRO A 163 -7.17 -3.08 -0.40
CA PRO A 163 -7.01 -4.52 -0.23
C PRO A 163 -5.60 -4.90 0.25
N VAL A 164 -5.53 -5.72 1.26
CA VAL A 164 -4.28 -6.26 1.82
C VAL A 164 -4.19 -7.77 1.58
N ARG A 165 -2.96 -8.28 1.52
CA ARG A 165 -2.70 -9.70 1.29
C ARG A 165 -3.31 -10.57 2.39
N PRO A 166 -3.80 -11.79 2.09
CA PRO A 166 -4.40 -12.69 3.09
C PRO A 166 -3.48 -12.97 4.29
N ALA A 167 -2.17 -13.06 4.07
CA ALA A 167 -1.19 -13.26 5.14
C ALA A 167 -1.15 -12.12 6.16
N ILE A 168 -1.44 -10.88 5.75
CA ILE A 168 -1.57 -9.72 6.63
C ILE A 168 -2.82 -9.86 7.52
N LEU A 169 -3.95 -10.25 6.94
CA LEU A 169 -5.20 -10.45 7.68
C LEU A 169 -5.06 -11.57 8.70
N ALA A 170 -4.44 -12.69 8.31
CA ALA A 170 -4.17 -13.81 9.20
C ALA A 170 -3.26 -13.40 10.38
N ALA A 171 -2.24 -12.59 10.15
CA ALA A 171 -1.36 -12.07 11.18
C ALA A 171 -2.05 -11.07 12.11
N GLY A 172 -3.06 -10.34 11.62
CA GLY A 172 -3.85 -9.36 12.39
C GLY A 172 -4.84 -9.98 13.40
N ALA A 173 -5.03 -11.31 13.39
CA ALA A 173 -5.91 -11.99 14.35
C ALA A 173 -5.43 -11.86 15.81
N ALA A 174 -4.14 -11.59 16.05
CA ALA A 174 -3.60 -11.36 17.39
C ALA A 174 -3.78 -9.90 17.82
N CYS A 175 -4.46 -9.68 18.94
CA CYS A 175 -4.63 -8.35 19.52
C CYS A 175 -3.26 -7.70 19.84
N TYR A 176 -3.19 -6.39 19.67
CA TYR A 176 -2.03 -5.60 20.10
C TYR A 176 -1.83 -5.70 21.61
N ARG A 177 -0.58 -5.86 22.02
CA ARG A 177 -0.15 -5.75 23.41
C ARG A 177 0.91 -4.66 23.50
N ALA A 178 0.73 -3.72 24.41
CA ALA A 178 1.74 -2.69 24.67
C ALA A 178 2.99 -3.31 25.36
N PRO A 179 4.16 -2.65 25.26
CA PRO A 179 5.37 -3.11 25.92
C PRO A 179 5.15 -3.29 27.42
N GLU A 180 5.58 -4.42 27.99
CA GLU A 180 5.54 -4.67 29.43
C GLU A 180 6.87 -4.26 30.10
N PRO A 181 6.85 -3.84 31.39
CA PRO A 181 8.08 -3.50 32.12
C PRO A 181 9.06 -4.67 32.14
N GLY A 182 10.34 -4.41 31.79
CA GLY A 182 11.40 -5.42 31.82
C GLY A 182 11.30 -6.50 30.73
N ARG A 183 10.35 -6.38 29.81
CA ARG A 183 10.22 -7.29 28.67
C ARG A 183 10.80 -6.67 27.39
N PRO A 184 11.24 -7.49 26.42
CA PRO A 184 11.72 -7.00 25.14
C PRO A 184 10.72 -6.09 24.42
N ILE A 185 11.23 -5.04 23.78
CA ILE A 185 10.44 -4.09 22.99
C ILE A 185 10.78 -4.29 21.51
N GLU A 186 9.81 -4.80 20.76
CA GLU A 186 9.95 -5.10 19.34
C GLU A 186 9.69 -3.83 18.50
N LEU A 187 10.69 -3.36 17.77
CA LEU A 187 10.58 -2.27 16.82
C LEU A 187 10.78 -2.79 15.40
N LEU A 188 9.87 -2.43 14.50
CA LEU A 188 9.97 -2.78 13.09
C LEU A 188 10.24 -1.53 12.24
N ILE A 189 11.34 -1.54 11.49
CA ILE A 189 11.75 -0.42 10.64
C ILE A 189 11.65 -0.86 9.17
N LEU A 190 10.75 -0.21 8.38
CA LEU A 190 10.51 -0.54 6.98
C LEU A 190 10.71 0.67 6.07
N GLY A 191 11.64 0.53 5.13
CA GLY A 191 11.95 1.55 4.13
C GLY A 191 11.03 1.54 2.90
N GLY A 192 10.18 0.51 2.75
CA GLY A 192 9.40 0.25 1.54
C GLY A 192 10.20 -0.50 0.46
N SER A 193 9.61 -0.72 -0.72
CA SER A 193 10.16 -1.59 -1.78
C SER A 193 11.55 -1.20 -2.30
N GLN A 194 11.95 0.06 -2.13
CA GLN A 194 13.27 0.56 -2.57
C GLN A 194 14.23 0.82 -1.41
N GLY A 195 13.82 0.51 -0.18
CA GLY A 195 14.54 0.89 1.02
C GLY A 195 14.47 2.39 1.29
N ALA A 196 15.03 2.83 2.42
CA ALA A 196 15.06 4.24 2.79
C ALA A 196 16.39 4.58 3.47
N ARG A 197 17.31 5.18 2.72
CA ARG A 197 18.64 5.56 3.20
C ARG A 197 18.58 6.36 4.51
N VAL A 198 17.66 7.33 4.61
CA VAL A 198 17.50 8.14 5.82
C VAL A 198 17.22 7.29 7.07
N LEU A 199 16.48 6.18 6.94
CA LEU A 199 16.23 5.28 8.06
C LEU A 199 17.49 4.52 8.46
N SER A 200 18.36 4.14 7.49
CA SER A 200 19.65 3.53 7.75
C SER A 200 20.62 4.51 8.45
N GLU A 201 20.56 5.79 8.09
CA GLU A 201 21.43 6.83 8.63
C GLU A 201 21.00 7.34 10.01
N VAL A 202 19.67 7.43 10.26
CA VAL A 202 19.16 8.13 11.45
C VAL A 202 18.70 7.18 12.56
N VAL A 203 18.13 6.01 12.22
CA VAL A 203 17.54 5.13 13.24
C VAL A 203 18.59 4.52 14.18
N PRO A 204 19.73 3.95 13.70
CA PRO A 204 20.72 3.37 14.60
C PRO A 204 21.28 4.36 15.61
N PRO A 205 21.75 5.57 15.25
CA PRO A 205 22.24 6.54 16.23
C PRO A 205 21.13 7.08 17.15
N ALA A 206 19.88 7.20 16.66
CA ALA A 206 18.76 7.59 17.52
C ALA A 206 18.49 6.56 18.61
N LEU A 207 18.50 5.26 18.28
CA LEU A 207 18.31 4.20 19.26
C LEU A 207 19.49 4.08 20.21
N ALA A 208 20.71 4.36 19.76
CA ALA A 208 21.89 4.45 20.61
C ALA A 208 21.80 5.58 21.66
N GLY A 209 21.14 6.69 21.31
CA GLY A 209 20.91 7.84 22.21
C GLY A 209 19.81 7.61 23.26
N LEU A 210 19.08 6.50 23.23
CA LEU A 210 18.07 6.20 24.25
C LEU A 210 18.72 5.84 25.61
N PRO A 211 18.00 6.05 26.75
CA PRO A 211 18.46 5.61 28.06
C PRO A 211 18.85 4.13 28.07
N THR A 212 19.95 3.78 28.72
CA THR A 212 20.49 2.42 28.73
C THR A 212 19.47 1.35 29.14
N PRO A 213 18.62 1.53 30.17
CA PRO A 213 17.63 0.53 30.54
C PRO A 213 16.60 0.26 29.45
N LEU A 214 16.25 1.28 28.64
CA LEU A 214 15.34 1.14 27.53
C LEU A 214 16.03 0.46 26.34
N ARG A 215 17.26 0.89 26.04
CA ARG A 215 18.06 0.38 24.92
C ARG A 215 18.34 -1.13 25.03
N GLU A 216 18.61 -1.66 26.20
CA GLU A 216 18.88 -3.09 26.46
C GLU A 216 17.66 -3.98 26.18
N LEU A 217 16.46 -3.42 26.29
CA LEU A 217 15.20 -4.13 25.99
C LEU A 217 14.86 -4.15 24.50
N LEU A 218 15.50 -3.33 23.66
CA LEU A 218 15.17 -3.23 22.25
C LEU A 218 15.48 -4.51 21.49
N ARG A 219 14.55 -4.90 20.62
CA ARG A 219 14.69 -5.95 19.60
C ARG A 219 14.27 -5.33 18.29
N ILE A 220 15.23 -5.17 17.40
CA ILE A 220 15.06 -4.42 16.15
C ILE A 220 14.92 -5.37 15.00
N SER A 221 13.89 -5.18 14.16
CA SER A 221 13.83 -5.71 12.80
C SER A 221 13.92 -4.53 11.84
N GLN A 222 15.01 -4.41 11.09
CA GLN A 222 15.17 -3.29 10.16
C GLN A 222 15.47 -3.74 8.74
N GLN A 223 14.63 -3.31 7.81
CA GLN A 223 14.94 -3.41 6.39
C GLN A 223 15.99 -2.35 6.02
N VAL A 224 17.08 -2.78 5.42
CA VAL A 224 18.26 -1.97 5.09
C VAL A 224 18.62 -2.19 3.62
N ARG A 225 19.06 -1.14 2.92
CA ARG A 225 19.55 -1.31 1.56
C ARG A 225 20.85 -2.13 1.56
N PRO A 226 21.15 -2.89 0.48
CA PRO A 226 22.36 -3.70 0.42
C PRO A 226 23.63 -2.92 0.76
N GLU A 227 23.76 -1.70 0.24
CA GLU A 227 24.92 -0.83 0.44
C GLU A 227 25.07 -0.29 1.86
N ASP A 228 23.99 -0.23 2.64
CA ASP A 228 23.98 0.31 4.00
C ASP A 228 24.13 -0.79 5.07
N LEU A 229 23.99 -2.08 4.70
CA LEU A 229 23.83 -3.20 5.63
C LEU A 229 25.01 -3.33 6.62
N ALA A 230 26.25 -3.27 6.12
CA ALA A 230 27.45 -3.40 6.97
C ALA A 230 27.57 -2.26 7.99
N THR A 231 27.28 -1.03 7.56
CA THR A 231 27.35 0.16 8.41
C THR A 231 26.29 0.11 9.52
N VAL A 232 25.05 -0.23 9.15
CA VAL A 232 23.94 -0.35 10.11
C VAL A 232 24.20 -1.48 11.13
N ALA A 233 24.69 -2.63 10.66
CA ALA A 233 25.05 -3.75 11.53
C ALA A 233 26.15 -3.38 12.54
N SER A 234 27.18 -2.66 12.07
CA SER A 234 28.27 -2.18 12.95
C SER A 234 27.74 -1.19 13.99
N ALA A 235 26.86 -0.26 13.59
CA ALA A 235 26.29 0.73 14.50
C ALA A 235 25.46 0.06 15.64
N TYR A 236 24.63 -0.93 15.32
CA TYR A 236 23.85 -1.64 16.34
C TYR A 236 24.75 -2.46 17.27
N ARG A 237 25.71 -3.23 16.73
CA ARG A 237 26.65 -4.01 17.56
C ARG A 237 27.46 -3.14 18.48
N GLY A 238 28.00 -2.02 17.99
CA GLY A 238 28.81 -1.09 18.78
C GLY A 238 28.05 -0.46 19.96
N ASN A 239 26.72 -0.46 19.91
CA ASN A 239 25.85 0.08 20.95
C ASN A 239 25.09 -1.00 21.76
N GLY A 240 25.43 -2.29 21.58
CA GLY A 240 24.82 -3.39 22.31
C GLY A 240 23.34 -3.63 21.97
N ILE A 241 22.86 -3.17 20.82
CA ILE A 241 21.46 -3.31 20.40
C ILE A 241 21.30 -4.58 19.57
N THR A 242 20.35 -5.45 19.95
CA THR A 242 20.01 -6.65 19.20
C THR A 242 19.18 -6.27 17.98
N ALA A 243 19.70 -6.55 16.78
CA ALA A 243 19.06 -6.22 15.52
C ALA A 243 19.10 -7.37 14.53
N ASP A 244 17.96 -7.66 13.91
CA ASP A 244 17.80 -8.52 12.74
C ASP A 244 17.67 -7.61 11.51
N LEU A 245 18.66 -7.71 10.61
CA LEU A 245 18.81 -6.83 9.45
C LEU A 245 18.67 -7.64 8.16
N SER A 246 17.84 -7.17 7.25
CA SER A 246 17.71 -7.78 5.94
C SER A 246 17.44 -6.73 4.87
N THR A 247 17.83 -7.03 3.64
CA THR A 247 17.46 -6.19 2.49
C THR A 247 15.99 -6.39 2.10
N PHE A 248 15.44 -7.55 2.43
CA PHE A 248 14.05 -7.92 2.22
C PHE A 248 13.60 -8.90 3.31
N PHE A 249 12.40 -8.72 3.85
CA PHE A 249 11.78 -9.66 4.78
C PHE A 249 10.61 -10.36 4.10
N ASP A 250 10.64 -11.70 4.06
CA ASP A 250 9.54 -12.52 3.57
C ASP A 250 8.40 -12.62 4.59
N ASP A 251 8.73 -12.45 5.88
CA ASP A 251 7.85 -12.61 7.04
C ASP A 251 7.32 -11.27 7.60
N VAL A 252 7.21 -10.23 6.76
CA VAL A 252 6.67 -8.91 7.18
C VAL A 252 5.36 -9.01 7.97
N PRO A 253 4.38 -9.87 7.59
CA PRO A 253 3.14 -10.03 8.38
C PRO A 253 3.41 -10.44 9.83
N ALA A 254 4.28 -11.42 10.06
CA ALA A 254 4.63 -11.89 11.40
C ALA A 254 5.41 -10.84 12.20
N ARG A 255 6.31 -10.08 11.55
CA ARG A 255 7.05 -8.97 12.18
C ARG A 255 6.13 -7.83 12.58
N LEU A 256 5.21 -7.45 11.71
CA LEU A 256 4.18 -6.45 12.03
C LEU A 256 3.33 -6.90 13.22
N ALA A 257 2.91 -8.18 13.25
CA ALA A 257 2.09 -8.72 14.35
C ALA A 257 2.81 -8.67 15.71
N ARG A 258 4.14 -8.81 15.75
CA ARG A 258 4.94 -8.73 16.98
C ARG A 258 5.35 -7.31 17.35
N ALA A 259 5.42 -6.39 16.38
CA ALA A 259 5.92 -5.05 16.60
C ALA A 259 5.09 -4.28 17.63
N HIS A 260 5.76 -3.65 18.59
CA HIS A 260 5.14 -2.70 19.51
C HIS A 260 4.99 -1.31 18.85
N LEU A 261 5.91 -0.96 17.94
CA LEU A 261 5.86 0.26 17.14
C LEU A 261 6.55 0.00 15.79
N ALA A 262 5.92 0.44 14.71
CA ALA A 262 6.55 0.47 13.39
C ALA A 262 7.12 1.87 13.11
N ILE A 263 8.32 1.95 12.53
CA ILE A 263 8.92 3.19 12.00
C ILE A 263 9.05 2.99 10.49
N CYS A 264 8.28 3.71 9.68
CA CYS A 264 8.24 3.38 8.27
C CYS A 264 7.87 4.55 7.35
N ARG A 265 8.05 4.34 6.05
CA ARG A 265 7.47 5.18 5.02
C ARG A 265 5.95 5.04 5.01
N ALA A 266 5.27 6.07 4.46
CA ALA A 266 3.80 6.13 4.41
C ALA A 266 3.22 5.74 3.03
N GLY A 267 3.73 4.65 2.44
CA GLY A 267 3.10 4.06 1.25
C GLY A 267 1.68 3.57 1.57
N ALA A 268 0.78 3.65 0.61
CA ALA A 268 -0.62 3.26 0.82
C ALA A 268 -0.79 1.81 1.31
N SER A 269 -0.02 0.87 0.74
CA SER A 269 -0.02 -0.54 1.20
C SER A 269 0.48 -0.66 2.64
N THR A 270 1.56 0.06 3.01
CA THR A 270 2.10 0.04 4.37
C THR A 270 1.06 0.54 5.37
N VAL A 271 0.39 1.66 5.07
CA VAL A 271 -0.67 2.20 5.94
C VAL A 271 -1.85 1.23 6.05
N ALA A 272 -2.25 0.60 4.94
CA ALA A 272 -3.32 -0.41 4.96
C ALA A 272 -2.93 -1.67 5.77
N GLU A 273 -1.69 -2.13 5.66
CA GLU A 273 -1.18 -3.27 6.42
C GLU A 273 -1.10 -2.96 7.93
N LEU A 274 -0.63 -1.75 8.30
CA LEU A 274 -0.64 -1.26 9.69
C LEU A 274 -2.06 -1.21 10.26
N ALA A 275 -3.00 -0.71 9.47
CA ALA A 275 -4.42 -0.66 9.85
C ALA A 275 -5.00 -2.06 10.02
N ALA A 276 -4.78 -2.95 9.06
CA ALA A 276 -5.32 -4.32 9.09
C ALA A 276 -4.82 -5.15 10.28
N ILE A 277 -3.57 -4.92 10.70
CA ILE A 277 -2.97 -5.60 11.88
C ILE A 277 -3.23 -4.82 13.17
N GLY A 278 -3.66 -3.56 13.10
CA GLY A 278 -3.84 -2.71 14.27
C GLY A 278 -2.49 -2.35 14.94
N ARG A 279 -1.51 -1.90 14.15
CA ARG A 279 -0.18 -1.54 14.70
C ARG A 279 0.05 -0.04 14.69
N PRO A 280 0.46 0.54 15.83
CA PRO A 280 0.83 1.95 15.90
C PRO A 280 2.10 2.19 15.10
N ALA A 281 2.18 3.35 14.45
CA ALA A 281 3.34 3.66 13.63
C ALA A 281 3.82 5.11 13.78
N LEU A 282 5.13 5.29 13.71
CA LEU A 282 5.79 6.55 13.45
C LEU A 282 6.10 6.63 11.95
N LEU A 283 5.33 7.42 11.23
CA LEU A 283 5.41 7.55 9.80
C LEU A 283 6.38 8.67 9.40
N ILE A 284 7.34 8.32 8.54
CA ILE A 284 8.31 9.26 7.95
C ILE A 284 8.06 9.28 6.44
N PRO A 285 7.17 10.17 5.95
CA PRO A 285 6.83 10.25 4.54
C PRO A 285 8.04 10.52 3.65
N TYR A 286 8.06 9.91 2.47
CA TYR A 286 9.09 10.20 1.47
C TYR A 286 8.83 11.57 0.82
N PRO A 287 9.75 12.55 0.93
CA PRO A 287 9.49 13.94 0.53
C PRO A 287 9.37 14.14 -0.98
N HIS A 288 9.90 13.21 -1.78
CA HIS A 288 9.83 13.27 -3.25
C HIS A 288 8.75 12.32 -3.82
N ALA A 289 7.80 11.91 -2.99
CA ALA A 289 6.65 11.14 -3.46
C ALA A 289 5.81 11.96 -4.44
N THR A 290 5.42 11.35 -5.55
CA THR A 290 4.62 12.04 -6.58
C THR A 290 3.37 12.67 -5.98
N ASP A 291 3.15 13.96 -6.26
CA ASP A 291 2.00 14.71 -5.74
C ASP A 291 1.90 14.66 -4.18
N ASP A 292 3.03 14.44 -3.49
CA ASP A 292 3.17 14.35 -2.03
C ASP A 292 2.19 13.35 -1.36
N HIS A 293 1.84 12.28 -2.09
CA HIS A 293 0.84 11.30 -1.63
C HIS A 293 1.22 10.63 -0.30
N GLN A 294 2.53 10.45 0.00
CA GLN A 294 2.92 9.83 1.27
C GLN A 294 2.64 10.71 2.48
N THR A 295 2.82 12.03 2.37
CA THR A 295 2.44 12.95 3.45
C THR A 295 0.92 12.94 3.66
N ALA A 296 0.13 12.90 2.59
CA ALA A 296 -1.32 12.82 2.68
C ALA A 296 -1.77 11.49 3.34
N ASN A 297 -1.19 10.36 2.96
CA ASN A 297 -1.45 9.05 3.57
C ASN A 297 -1.12 9.06 5.07
N ALA A 298 0.08 9.56 5.43
CA ALA A 298 0.53 9.64 6.81
C ALA A 298 -0.38 10.52 7.67
N ARG A 299 -0.77 11.69 7.14
CA ARG A 299 -1.68 12.61 7.85
C ARG A 299 -3.05 11.99 8.06
N ALA A 300 -3.61 11.31 7.05
CA ALA A 300 -4.90 10.64 7.18
C ALA A 300 -4.88 9.59 8.30
N PHE A 301 -3.84 8.75 8.36
CA PHE A 301 -3.67 7.75 9.40
C PHE A 301 -3.44 8.36 10.78
N ALA A 302 -2.61 9.39 10.90
CA ALA A 302 -2.33 10.07 12.15
C ALA A 302 -3.55 10.87 12.68
N THR A 303 -4.32 11.52 11.79
CA THR A 303 -5.56 12.22 12.16
C THR A 303 -6.61 11.25 12.69
N ALA A 304 -6.65 10.02 12.18
CA ALA A 304 -7.49 8.96 12.73
C ALA A 304 -6.95 8.40 14.07
N GLY A 305 -5.76 8.80 14.49
CA GLY A 305 -5.13 8.40 15.74
C GLY A 305 -4.32 7.10 15.65
N GLY A 306 -4.13 6.51 14.46
CA GLY A 306 -3.39 5.25 14.26
C GLY A 306 -1.87 5.36 14.45
N GLY A 307 -1.34 6.57 14.57
CA GLY A 307 0.10 6.78 14.74
C GLY A 307 0.50 8.25 14.68
N TRP A 308 1.77 8.50 14.41
CA TRP A 308 2.39 9.82 14.40
C TRP A 308 3.14 10.08 13.09
N VAL A 309 3.31 11.35 12.76
CA VAL A 309 4.07 11.76 11.56
C VAL A 309 5.29 12.58 11.97
N MET A 310 6.43 12.24 11.40
CA MET A 310 7.64 13.08 11.41
C MET A 310 8.02 13.39 9.95
N PRO A 311 7.93 14.64 9.49
CA PRO A 311 8.46 15.03 8.18
C PRO A 311 9.96 14.73 8.10
N GLN A 312 10.42 14.16 6.98
CA GLN A 312 11.84 13.77 6.85
C GLN A 312 12.81 14.90 7.14
N SER A 313 12.45 16.16 6.83
CA SER A 313 13.28 17.34 7.09
C SER A 313 13.52 17.63 8.58
N SER A 314 12.67 17.10 9.47
CA SER A 314 12.80 17.23 10.92
C SER A 314 13.39 15.98 11.60
N VAL A 315 13.71 14.93 10.83
CA VAL A 315 14.22 13.68 11.36
C VAL A 315 15.75 13.77 11.49
N THR A 316 16.20 13.90 12.72
CA THR A 316 17.61 13.76 13.12
C THR A 316 17.72 12.66 14.16
N PRO A 317 18.93 12.14 14.47
CA PRO A 317 19.12 11.18 15.58
C PRO A 317 18.48 11.67 16.89
N ASP A 318 18.71 12.91 17.26
CA ASP A 318 18.24 13.48 18.53
C ASP A 318 16.72 13.64 18.57
N THR A 319 16.12 14.19 17.49
CA THR A 319 14.67 14.39 17.44
C THR A 319 13.92 13.05 17.39
N LEU A 320 14.49 12.05 16.72
CA LEU A 320 13.92 10.71 16.68
C LEU A 320 14.08 10.01 18.03
N ALA A 321 15.26 10.08 18.68
CA ALA A 321 15.49 9.54 20.01
C ALA A 321 14.50 10.12 21.03
N PHE A 322 14.38 11.45 21.08
CA PHE A 322 13.41 12.13 21.95
C PHE A 322 11.98 11.68 21.72
N ARG A 323 11.59 11.52 20.45
CA ARG A 323 10.24 11.07 20.10
C ARG A 323 9.99 9.62 20.52
N LEU A 324 10.97 8.74 20.30
CA LEU A 324 10.87 7.32 20.66
C LEU A 324 10.86 7.11 22.17
N ASP A 325 11.69 7.82 22.91
CA ASP A 325 11.71 7.75 24.38
C ASP A 325 10.31 8.03 24.95
N ARG A 326 9.67 9.12 24.50
CA ARG A 326 8.31 9.47 24.94
C ARG A 326 7.25 8.46 24.51
N LEU A 327 7.31 7.97 23.27
CA LEU A 327 6.31 7.02 22.77
C LEU A 327 6.42 5.66 23.47
N LEU A 328 7.63 5.17 23.70
CA LEU A 328 7.84 3.87 24.35
C LEU A 328 7.57 3.91 25.86
N ALA A 329 7.67 5.08 26.48
CA ALA A 329 7.26 5.29 27.86
C ALA A 329 5.73 5.35 28.05
N ASP A 330 4.99 5.80 27.01
CA ASP A 330 3.52 5.97 27.08
C ASP A 330 2.79 4.77 26.46
N LYS A 331 2.61 3.73 27.27
CA LYS A 331 1.89 2.50 26.86
C LYS A 331 0.42 2.75 26.53
N GLY A 332 -0.20 3.71 27.20
CA GLY A 332 -1.58 4.12 26.94
C GLY A 332 -1.74 4.71 25.55
N ALA A 333 -0.82 5.60 25.15
CA ALA A 333 -0.79 6.17 23.81
C ALA A 333 -0.58 5.10 22.74
N LEU A 334 0.34 4.14 22.95
CA LEU A 334 0.56 3.04 22.01
C LEU A 334 -0.67 2.15 21.87
N SER A 335 -1.32 1.78 22.98
CA SER A 335 -2.54 0.95 22.96
C SER A 335 -3.69 1.66 22.26
N THR A 336 -3.89 2.94 22.55
CA THR A 336 -4.91 3.78 21.89
C THR A 336 -4.64 3.90 20.41
N ALA A 337 -3.39 4.13 20.02
CA ALA A 337 -3.02 4.22 18.60
C ALA A 337 -3.21 2.88 17.87
N ALA A 338 -2.91 1.75 18.50
CA ALA A 338 -3.17 0.43 17.94
C ALA A 338 -4.67 0.20 17.68
N GLN A 339 -5.52 0.53 18.64
CA GLN A 339 -6.97 0.44 18.50
C GLN A 339 -7.50 1.37 17.39
N ARG A 340 -7.00 2.59 17.33
CA ARG A 340 -7.36 3.55 16.28
C ARG A 340 -6.86 3.11 14.91
N ALA A 341 -5.67 2.50 14.83
CA ALA A 341 -5.15 1.92 13.61
C ALA A 341 -6.09 0.82 13.07
N SER A 342 -6.52 -0.12 13.93
CA SER A 342 -7.44 -1.18 13.51
C SER A 342 -8.81 -0.68 13.05
N SER A 343 -9.21 0.51 13.44
CA SER A 343 -10.47 1.15 13.03
C SER A 343 -10.30 2.07 11.81
N PHE A 344 -9.07 2.26 11.29
CA PHE A 344 -8.81 3.22 10.22
C PHE A 344 -9.32 2.77 8.86
N GLY A 345 -9.23 1.49 8.54
CA GLY A 345 -9.69 0.95 7.28
C GLY A 345 -10.50 -0.34 7.48
N PRO A 346 -11.40 -0.65 6.56
CA PRO A 346 -12.17 -1.88 6.63
C PRO A 346 -11.24 -3.09 6.46
N PRO A 347 -11.24 -4.06 7.39
CA PRO A 347 -10.41 -5.26 7.30
C PRO A 347 -10.81 -6.14 6.10
N ASP A 348 -12.05 -6.04 5.66
CA ASP A 348 -12.66 -6.74 4.54
C ASP A 348 -12.53 -5.98 3.18
N SER A 349 -11.52 -5.12 3.03
CA SER A 349 -11.34 -4.25 1.85
C SER A 349 -11.35 -5.02 0.53
N ALA A 350 -10.73 -6.21 0.46
CA ALA A 350 -10.74 -7.05 -0.73
C ALA A 350 -12.16 -7.55 -1.06
N GLN A 351 -12.91 -7.96 -0.03
CA GLN A 351 -14.30 -8.42 -0.17
C GLN A 351 -15.21 -7.28 -0.62
N ARG A 352 -15.06 -6.07 -0.03
CA ARG A 352 -15.81 -4.87 -0.41
C ARG A 352 -15.55 -4.49 -1.86
N LEU A 353 -14.28 -4.47 -2.27
CA LEU A 353 -13.93 -4.17 -3.65
C LEU A 353 -14.46 -5.26 -4.60
N ALA A 354 -14.43 -6.54 -4.20
CA ALA A 354 -15.01 -7.63 -4.98
C ALA A 354 -16.53 -7.48 -5.12
N LEU A 355 -17.27 -7.14 -4.06
CA LEU A 355 -18.70 -6.88 -4.12
C LEU A 355 -19.02 -5.72 -5.06
N VAL A 356 -18.31 -4.60 -4.93
CA VAL A 356 -18.44 -3.46 -5.86
C VAL A 356 -18.11 -3.87 -7.30
N ALA A 357 -17.15 -4.76 -7.49
CA ALA A 357 -16.82 -5.29 -8.81
C ALA A 357 -17.85 -6.31 -9.32
N LEU A 358 -18.59 -7.00 -8.49
CA LEU A 358 -19.66 -7.93 -8.85
C LEU A 358 -20.99 -7.22 -9.08
N ASP A 359 -21.31 -6.16 -8.30
CA ASP A 359 -22.50 -5.34 -8.44
C ASP A 359 -22.34 -4.26 -9.52
N LEU A 360 -23.32 -4.18 -10.42
CA LEU A 360 -23.22 -3.33 -11.61
C LEU A 360 -23.62 -1.88 -11.41
N GLU A 361 -24.38 -1.57 -10.38
CA GLU A 361 -24.90 -0.23 -10.21
C GLU A 361 -24.08 0.57 -9.21
N PRO A 362 -23.58 1.77 -9.57
CA PRO A 362 -23.13 2.70 -8.57
C PRO A 362 -24.33 3.03 -7.69
N PRO A 363 -24.17 3.02 -6.33
CA PRO A 363 -25.29 3.33 -5.46
C PRO A 363 -25.86 4.72 -5.80
N ALA A 364 -27.15 4.78 -6.01
CA ALA A 364 -27.88 6.04 -6.19
C ALA A 364 -27.74 6.87 -4.90
N GLY A 365 -26.97 7.99 -4.96
CA GLY A 365 -26.78 8.91 -3.84
C GLY A 365 -25.69 8.49 -2.85
N GLY A 366 -24.51 9.01 -3.03
CA GLY A 366 -23.29 9.00 -2.27
C GLY A 366 -23.31 8.53 -0.82
N ARG A 367 -23.12 7.30 -0.61
CA ARG A 367 -22.56 6.42 0.42
C ARG A 367 -23.26 5.09 0.28
N ALA A 368 -22.60 4.14 -0.38
CA ALA A 368 -23.02 2.77 -0.22
C ALA A 368 -22.72 2.38 1.24
N GLU A 369 -23.73 2.37 2.07
CA GLU A 369 -23.74 1.52 3.25
C GLU A 369 -23.76 0.10 2.73
N LEU A 370 -22.59 -0.54 2.72
CA LEU A 370 -22.51 -1.97 2.51
C LEU A 370 -23.26 -2.64 3.67
N PRO A 371 -24.02 -3.72 3.40
CA PRO A 371 -24.76 -4.39 4.46
C PRO A 371 -23.83 -4.71 5.61
N GLY A 372 -24.13 -4.17 6.78
CA GLY A 372 -23.35 -4.39 7.99
C GLY A 372 -23.26 -5.88 8.25
N CYS A 373 -22.06 -6.39 8.45
CA CYS A 373 -21.89 -7.62 9.20
C CYS A 373 -22.52 -7.36 10.56
N ALA A 374 -23.68 -7.96 10.83
CA ALA A 374 -24.24 -8.02 12.17
C ALA A 374 -23.17 -8.61 13.11
N ALA A 375 -23.04 -7.98 14.28
CA ALA A 375 -22.12 -8.30 15.35
C ALA A 375 -22.21 -9.76 15.80
#